data_b0ebac7a5659503fbdad66f0b05f4c52
#
_entry.id   b0ebac7a5659503fbdad66f0b05f4c52
#
_cell.length_a   1.000
_cell.length_b   1.000
_cell.length_c   1.000
_cell.angle_alpha   90.00
_cell.angle_beta   90.00
_cell.angle_gamma   90.00
#
_symmetry.space_group_name_H-M   'P 1'
#
loop_
_entity.id
_entity.type
_entity.pdbx_description
1 polymer ?
#
loop_
_entity_poly.entity_id
_entity_poly.type
_entity_poly.pdbx_seq_one_letter_code
_entity_poly.pdbx_strand_id
1 'polypeptide(L)'
;MKTIYYTDELNDDFAATNGIKTQALPPDYKWIHIGFLWNFFADILYYLIVFPLVKIFNTIVVGLHVKNRGVIRRLKSGYFLYSNHTMHIDPLLSADVSGWGHRTYFMAGNDAFSIKGLYHLVAMLGAMPLGYDMASMKEMLNTVSKRYHQDSCITIYPEAHIWPYYVGIRPFKSASFAYPVLLSAPVVAMVVTYRKRNFPFGLIFKKPAITIYCSDPMYANPTLSRKAAKEDLRNRVYLWMKETAEKYSTYEYIHYEKENEE
;
A
#
# COMPACT_ATOMS: atom_id res chain seq x y z
N MET A 1 -21.60 -4.07 16.99
CA MET A 1 -20.44 -3.50 16.30
C MET A 1 -19.29 -3.52 17.29
N LYS A 2 -18.07 -3.84 16.90
CA LYS A 2 -16.91 -3.78 17.80
C LYS A 2 -16.41 -2.34 17.85
N THR A 3 -16.13 -1.81 19.03
CA THR A 3 -15.48 -0.50 19.22
C THR A 3 -14.01 -0.73 19.59
N ILE A 4 -13.12 0.07 19.02
CA ILE A 4 -11.70 0.15 19.36
C ILE A 4 -11.43 1.58 19.83
N TYR A 5 -10.85 1.71 21.02
CA TYR A 5 -10.45 3.00 21.55
C TYR A 5 -9.00 3.28 21.17
N TYR A 6 -8.70 4.52 20.81
CA TYR A 6 -7.36 4.96 20.44
C TYR A 6 -6.99 6.26 21.18
N THR A 7 -5.71 6.46 21.39
CA THR A 7 -5.14 7.64 22.03
C THR A 7 -4.40 8.53 21.03
N ASP A 8 -3.65 7.93 20.12
CA ASP A 8 -2.79 8.64 19.14
C ASP A 8 -3.06 8.14 17.72
N GLU A 9 -3.67 9.00 16.89
CA GLU A 9 -3.97 8.69 15.50
C GLU A 9 -2.72 8.40 14.63
N LEU A 10 -1.56 8.91 15.04
CA LEU A 10 -0.32 8.76 14.27
C LEU A 10 0.46 7.51 14.62
N ASN A 11 0.40 7.08 15.88
CA ASN A 11 1.31 6.07 16.40
C ASN A 11 0.63 4.79 16.89
N ASP A 12 -0.69 4.83 17.17
CA ASP A 12 -1.40 3.62 17.56
C ASP A 12 -1.46 2.60 16.43
N ASP A 13 -1.16 1.35 16.74
CA ASP A 13 -1.20 0.22 15.82
C ASP A 13 -2.10 -0.89 16.38
N PHE A 14 -3.16 -1.19 15.65
CA PHE A 14 -4.12 -2.24 16.01
C PHE A 14 -3.94 -3.51 15.17
N ALA A 15 -2.84 -3.61 14.41
CA ALA A 15 -2.47 -4.84 13.75
C ALA A 15 -2.08 -5.88 14.82
N ALA A 16 -2.70 -7.05 14.75
CA ALA A 16 -2.25 -8.16 15.58
C ALA A 16 -0.80 -8.50 15.20
N THR A 17 0.14 -8.15 16.04
CA THR A 17 1.53 -8.59 15.90
C THR A 17 1.56 -10.07 16.21
N ASN A 18 1.93 -10.91 15.25
CA ASN A 18 2.03 -12.37 15.44
C ASN A 18 3.22 -12.77 16.33
N GLY A 19 3.66 -11.91 17.25
CA GLY A 19 4.80 -12.16 18.12
C GLY A 19 6.15 -12.24 17.39
N ILE A 20 6.21 -11.86 16.12
CA ILE A 20 7.43 -11.88 15.33
C ILE A 20 8.33 -10.74 15.85
N LYS A 21 9.47 -11.13 16.41
CA LYS A 21 10.50 -10.14 16.77
C LYS A 21 11.14 -9.60 15.51
N THR A 22 10.98 -8.31 15.28
CA THR A 22 11.64 -7.60 14.19
C THR A 22 13.14 -7.74 14.29
N GLN A 23 13.79 -8.25 13.24
CA GLN A 23 15.23 -8.38 13.13
C GLN A 23 15.77 -7.35 12.13
N ALA A 24 17.00 -6.90 12.35
CA ALA A 24 17.70 -6.12 11.34
C ALA A 24 17.89 -6.96 10.06
N LEU A 25 17.87 -6.30 8.92
CA LEU A 25 18.19 -6.96 7.66
C LEU A 25 19.63 -7.53 7.72
N PRO A 26 19.88 -8.72 7.12
CA PRO A 26 21.24 -9.22 7.01
C PRO A 26 22.15 -8.19 6.34
N PRO A 27 23.45 -8.08 6.75
CA PRO A 27 24.37 -7.13 6.15
C PRO A 27 24.58 -7.31 4.64
N ASP A 28 24.39 -8.55 4.16
CA ASP A 28 24.48 -8.95 2.75
C ASP A 28 23.12 -8.96 2.03
N TYR A 29 22.10 -8.31 2.60
CA TYR A 29 20.77 -8.27 2.01
C TYR A 29 20.82 -7.64 0.61
N LYS A 30 20.33 -8.39 -0.37
CA LYS A 30 20.28 -7.93 -1.77
C LYS A 30 19.00 -7.15 -2.04
N TRP A 31 19.10 -5.83 -2.00
CA TRP A 31 17.99 -4.92 -2.31
C TRP A 31 17.47 -5.08 -3.74
N ILE A 32 18.38 -5.39 -4.66
CA ILE A 32 18.05 -5.58 -6.07
C ILE A 32 18.70 -6.88 -6.55
N HIS A 33 17.88 -7.78 -7.03
CA HIS A 33 18.33 -8.99 -7.69
C HIS A 33 18.48 -8.76 -9.19
N ILE A 34 19.69 -8.96 -9.73
CA ILE A 34 20.01 -8.79 -11.16
C ILE A 34 20.18 -10.11 -11.91
N GLY A 35 20.19 -11.24 -11.20
CA GLY A 35 20.37 -12.55 -11.82
C GLY A 35 19.16 -12.96 -12.66
N PHE A 36 19.44 -13.49 -13.87
CA PHE A 36 18.40 -13.97 -14.80
C PHE A 36 17.46 -14.99 -14.14
N LEU A 37 18.03 -16.03 -13.51
CA LEU A 37 17.25 -17.10 -12.90
C LEU A 37 16.33 -16.57 -11.78
N TRP A 38 16.84 -15.65 -10.94
CA TRP A 38 16.03 -15.05 -9.90
C TRP A 38 14.82 -14.32 -10.46
N ASN A 39 15.05 -13.45 -11.45
CA ASN A 39 13.99 -12.66 -12.05
C ASN A 39 12.99 -13.55 -12.80
N PHE A 40 13.47 -14.56 -13.51
CA PHE A 40 12.63 -15.53 -14.23
C PHE A 40 11.67 -16.27 -13.25
N PHE A 41 12.20 -16.83 -12.17
CA PHE A 41 11.36 -17.51 -11.18
C PHE A 41 10.45 -16.53 -10.40
N ALA A 42 10.92 -15.32 -10.11
CA ALA A 42 10.10 -14.30 -9.47
C ALA A 42 8.94 -13.86 -10.38
N ASP A 43 9.15 -13.77 -11.68
CA ASP A 43 8.09 -13.41 -12.64
C ASP A 43 7.09 -14.56 -12.81
N ILE A 44 7.54 -15.81 -12.91
CA ILE A 44 6.65 -16.98 -12.92
C ILE A 44 5.79 -16.99 -11.65
N LEU A 45 6.42 -16.90 -10.48
CA LEU A 45 5.72 -16.90 -9.20
C LEU A 45 4.70 -15.77 -9.12
N TYR A 46 5.12 -14.55 -9.46
CA TYR A 46 4.25 -13.37 -9.39
C TYR A 46 3.11 -13.44 -10.40
N TYR A 47 3.41 -13.59 -11.69
CA TYR A 47 2.41 -13.44 -12.76
C TYR A 47 1.59 -14.70 -13.03
N LEU A 48 2.19 -15.90 -12.93
CA LEU A 48 1.49 -17.12 -13.31
C LEU A 48 0.84 -17.82 -12.11
N ILE A 49 1.33 -17.57 -10.88
CA ILE A 49 0.82 -18.26 -9.69
C ILE A 49 0.07 -17.28 -8.80
N VAL A 50 0.78 -16.29 -8.24
CA VAL A 50 0.22 -15.45 -7.17
C VAL A 50 -0.81 -14.46 -7.70
N PHE A 51 -0.53 -13.77 -8.79
CA PHE A 51 -1.46 -12.77 -9.33
C PHE A 51 -2.83 -13.36 -9.72
N PRO A 52 -2.95 -14.50 -10.43
CA PRO A 52 -4.25 -15.13 -10.68
C PRO A 52 -4.97 -15.55 -9.40
N LEU A 53 -4.25 -16.11 -8.42
CA LEU A 53 -4.83 -16.48 -7.12
C LEU A 53 -5.34 -15.26 -6.36
N VAL A 54 -4.56 -14.17 -6.32
CA VAL A 54 -4.96 -12.89 -5.74
C VAL A 54 -6.20 -12.35 -6.42
N LYS A 55 -6.27 -12.43 -7.74
CA LYS A 55 -7.43 -11.99 -8.52
C LYS A 55 -8.69 -12.76 -8.17
N ILE A 56 -8.60 -14.08 -8.08
CA ILE A 56 -9.70 -14.96 -7.68
C ILE A 56 -10.12 -14.65 -6.23
N PHE A 57 -9.14 -14.56 -5.32
CA PHE A 57 -9.38 -14.25 -3.90
C PHE A 57 -10.07 -12.89 -3.75
N ASN A 58 -9.56 -11.85 -4.38
CA ASN A 58 -10.14 -10.51 -4.31
C ASN A 58 -11.54 -10.45 -4.90
N THR A 59 -11.81 -11.18 -5.98
CA THR A 59 -13.13 -11.21 -6.61
C THR A 59 -14.15 -11.97 -5.76
N ILE A 60 -13.80 -13.17 -5.30
CA ILE A 60 -14.76 -14.08 -4.62
C ILE A 60 -14.79 -13.80 -3.12
N VAL A 61 -13.65 -13.84 -2.46
CA VAL A 61 -13.58 -13.75 -0.99
C VAL A 61 -13.69 -12.32 -0.50
N VAL A 62 -12.96 -11.38 -1.11
CA VAL A 62 -13.01 -9.96 -0.73
C VAL A 62 -14.25 -9.26 -1.32
N GLY A 63 -14.73 -9.70 -2.47
CA GLY A 63 -15.82 -9.05 -3.20
C GLY A 63 -15.40 -7.67 -3.71
N LEU A 64 -14.19 -7.58 -4.24
CA LEU A 64 -13.56 -6.33 -4.63
C LEU A 64 -14.24 -5.70 -5.84
N HIS A 65 -14.58 -4.41 -5.70
CA HIS A 65 -14.92 -3.54 -6.82
C HIS A 65 -13.88 -2.42 -6.92
N VAL A 66 -13.45 -2.09 -8.14
CA VAL A 66 -12.49 -1.01 -8.36
C VAL A 66 -13.10 0.04 -9.28
N LYS A 67 -13.20 1.26 -8.78
CA LYS A 67 -13.65 2.45 -9.50
C LYS A 67 -12.45 3.23 -10.05
N ASN A 68 -12.60 3.73 -11.27
CA ASN A 68 -11.58 4.51 -11.99
C ASN A 68 -10.26 3.77 -12.27
N ARG A 69 -10.26 2.42 -12.32
CA ARG A 69 -9.07 1.61 -12.69
C ARG A 69 -8.46 2.03 -14.05
N GLY A 70 -9.27 2.55 -14.96
CA GLY A 70 -8.83 2.98 -16.28
C GLY A 70 -7.70 4.01 -16.27
N VAL A 71 -7.58 4.80 -15.20
CA VAL A 71 -6.49 5.77 -15.02
C VAL A 71 -5.15 5.06 -15.00
N ILE A 72 -5.03 4.00 -14.19
CA ILE A 72 -3.78 3.24 -14.05
C ILE A 72 -3.40 2.56 -15.37
N ARG A 73 -4.37 2.00 -16.08
CA ARG A 73 -4.13 1.34 -17.39
C ARG A 73 -3.62 2.29 -18.48
N ARG A 74 -3.87 3.61 -18.34
CA ARG A 74 -3.38 4.63 -19.27
C ARG A 74 -1.99 5.14 -18.94
N LEU A 75 -1.47 4.88 -17.74
CA LEU A 75 -0.09 5.21 -17.37
C LEU A 75 0.87 4.34 -18.20
N LYS A 76 1.87 4.99 -18.78
CA LYS A 76 2.92 4.34 -19.59
C LYS A 76 4.28 4.32 -18.89
N SER A 77 4.34 4.80 -17.67
CA SER A 77 5.54 4.81 -16.84
C SER A 77 5.23 4.17 -15.49
N GLY A 78 6.25 3.89 -14.71
CA GLY A 78 6.08 3.58 -13.30
C GLY A 78 5.32 4.69 -12.58
N TYR A 79 4.73 4.38 -11.43
CA TYR A 79 3.95 5.33 -10.63
C TYR A 79 3.95 4.95 -9.16
N PHE A 80 3.61 5.93 -8.32
CA PHE A 80 3.41 5.70 -6.90
C PHE A 80 1.92 5.57 -6.60
N LEU A 81 1.55 4.56 -5.83
CA LEU A 81 0.20 4.31 -5.36
C LEU A 81 0.16 4.54 -3.85
N TYR A 82 -0.53 5.60 -3.42
CA TYR A 82 -0.71 5.90 -1.99
C TYR A 82 -2.08 5.42 -1.53
N SER A 83 -2.12 4.58 -0.50
CA SER A 83 -3.35 4.00 0.01
C SER A 83 -3.46 4.11 1.52
N ASN A 84 -4.69 4.18 2.05
CA ASN A 84 -4.96 3.94 3.46
C ASN A 84 -4.59 2.50 3.83
N HIS A 85 -4.24 2.26 5.11
CA HIS A 85 -3.75 0.97 5.58
C HIS A 85 -4.70 0.37 6.60
N THR A 86 -5.57 -0.50 6.12
CA THR A 86 -6.70 -1.01 6.90
C THR A 86 -6.73 -2.53 7.05
N MET A 87 -5.82 -3.23 6.37
CA MET A 87 -5.73 -4.70 6.45
C MET A 87 -4.34 -5.21 6.04
N HIS A 88 -3.95 -6.35 6.58
CA HIS A 88 -2.73 -7.06 6.15
C HIS A 88 -2.74 -7.48 4.67
N ILE A 89 -3.92 -7.58 4.06
CA ILE A 89 -4.08 -7.95 2.64
C ILE A 89 -4.02 -6.76 1.69
N ASP A 90 -3.83 -5.54 2.17
CA ASP A 90 -3.79 -4.33 1.32
C ASP A 90 -2.77 -4.43 0.17
N PRO A 91 -1.58 -5.07 0.32
CA PRO A 91 -0.68 -5.30 -0.81
C PRO A 91 -1.29 -6.15 -1.93
N LEU A 92 -2.18 -7.10 -1.61
CA LEU A 92 -2.89 -7.91 -2.60
C LEU A 92 -3.93 -7.07 -3.35
N LEU A 93 -4.57 -6.11 -2.67
CA LEU A 93 -5.49 -5.16 -3.30
C LEU A 93 -4.75 -4.25 -4.28
N SER A 94 -3.60 -3.73 -3.88
CA SER A 94 -2.75 -2.88 -4.72
C SER A 94 -2.26 -3.63 -5.97
N ALA A 95 -1.85 -4.88 -5.83
CA ALA A 95 -1.45 -5.73 -6.95
C ALA A 95 -2.60 -5.95 -7.95
N ASP A 96 -3.83 -6.23 -7.45
CA ASP A 96 -5.01 -6.36 -8.31
C ASP A 96 -5.34 -5.05 -9.04
N VAL A 97 -5.27 -3.92 -8.35
CA VAL A 97 -5.55 -2.59 -8.92
C VAL A 97 -4.58 -2.24 -10.03
N SER A 98 -3.28 -2.49 -9.83
CA SER A 98 -2.22 -2.25 -10.82
C SER A 98 -2.35 -3.16 -12.05
N GLY A 99 -2.79 -4.39 -11.85
CA GLY A 99 -3.02 -5.35 -12.93
C GLY A 99 -1.73 -5.90 -13.53
N TRP A 100 -1.84 -6.50 -14.74
CA TRP A 100 -0.71 -7.13 -15.44
C TRP A 100 0.31 -6.12 -15.99
N GLY A 101 -0.10 -4.88 -16.24
CA GLY A 101 0.75 -3.88 -16.90
C GLY A 101 1.85 -3.31 -16.00
N HIS A 102 1.65 -3.34 -14.69
CA HIS A 102 2.59 -2.75 -13.73
C HIS A 102 2.81 -3.71 -12.55
N ARG A 103 3.99 -4.34 -12.52
CA ARG A 103 4.35 -5.14 -11.36
C ARG A 103 4.33 -4.29 -10.10
N THR A 104 3.65 -4.78 -9.06
CA THR A 104 3.52 -4.03 -7.82
C THR A 104 4.65 -4.36 -6.86
N TYR A 105 5.29 -3.31 -6.36
CA TYR A 105 6.20 -3.34 -5.23
C TYR A 105 5.60 -2.53 -4.10
N PHE A 106 5.78 -2.96 -2.85
CA PHE A 106 5.25 -2.28 -1.69
C PHE A 106 6.29 -2.16 -0.58
N MET A 107 6.26 -1.03 0.13
CA MET A 107 7.12 -0.85 1.29
C MET A 107 6.57 -1.64 2.45
N ALA A 108 7.41 -2.48 3.06
CA ALA A 108 7.06 -3.34 4.17
C ALA A 108 8.00 -3.13 5.36
N GLY A 109 7.47 -3.26 6.56
CA GLY A 109 8.27 -3.26 7.78
C GLY A 109 9.26 -4.44 7.79
N ASN A 110 10.32 -4.30 8.58
CA ASN A 110 11.36 -5.34 8.67
C ASN A 110 10.87 -6.64 9.32
N ASP A 111 9.73 -6.62 10.02
CA ASP A 111 9.03 -7.80 10.53
C ASP A 111 8.66 -8.79 9.41
N ALA A 112 8.22 -8.30 8.25
CA ALA A 112 7.91 -9.12 7.08
C ALA A 112 9.12 -9.91 6.56
N PHE A 113 10.34 -9.40 6.79
CA PHE A 113 11.61 -10.02 6.39
C PHE A 113 12.25 -10.85 7.51
N SER A 114 11.69 -10.79 8.72
CA SER A 114 12.24 -11.48 9.90
C SER A 114 11.84 -12.96 9.99
N ILE A 115 10.95 -13.43 9.12
CA ILE A 115 10.52 -14.83 9.07
C ILE A 115 11.55 -15.63 8.29
N LYS A 116 12.32 -16.48 9.02
CA LYS A 116 13.38 -17.29 8.43
C LYS A 116 12.85 -18.18 7.29
N GLY A 117 13.51 -18.12 6.14
CA GLY A 117 13.13 -18.87 4.93
C GLY A 117 12.04 -18.20 4.07
N LEU A 118 11.25 -17.26 4.60
CA LEU A 118 10.20 -16.57 3.84
C LEU A 118 10.65 -15.24 3.21
N TYR A 119 11.75 -14.65 3.67
CA TYR A 119 12.17 -13.34 3.19
C TYR A 119 12.46 -13.30 1.68
N HIS A 120 12.98 -14.39 1.10
CA HIS A 120 13.16 -14.48 -0.35
C HIS A 120 11.83 -14.49 -1.10
N LEU A 121 10.85 -15.25 -0.58
CA LEU A 121 9.51 -15.31 -1.16
C LEU A 121 8.83 -13.94 -1.10
N VAL A 122 8.90 -13.26 0.05
CA VAL A 122 8.33 -11.93 0.25
C VAL A 122 8.98 -10.91 -0.71
N ALA A 123 10.32 -10.98 -0.89
CA ALA A 123 11.03 -10.14 -1.86
C ALA A 123 10.64 -10.47 -3.32
N MET A 124 10.47 -11.76 -3.68
CA MET A 124 9.97 -12.17 -5.01
C MET A 124 8.56 -11.67 -5.27
N LEU A 125 7.74 -11.52 -4.24
CA LEU A 125 6.38 -10.99 -4.35
C LEU A 125 6.30 -9.46 -4.35
N GLY A 126 7.43 -8.78 -4.27
CA GLY A 126 7.52 -7.32 -4.46
C GLY A 126 7.61 -6.52 -3.17
N ALA A 127 7.78 -7.14 -2.00
CA ALA A 127 8.07 -6.39 -0.80
C ALA A 127 9.46 -5.74 -0.86
N MET A 128 9.54 -4.49 -0.42
CA MET A 128 10.77 -3.72 -0.26
C MET A 128 10.91 -3.33 1.21
N PRO A 129 12.02 -3.68 1.89
CA PRO A 129 12.20 -3.30 3.28
C PRO A 129 12.38 -1.80 3.44
N LEU A 130 12.05 -1.29 4.62
CA LEU A 130 12.32 0.09 5.00
C LEU A 130 13.77 0.24 5.44
N GLY A 131 14.43 1.31 4.98
CA GLY A 131 15.76 1.68 5.44
C GLY A 131 15.70 2.28 6.86
N TYR A 132 16.62 1.89 7.72
CA TYR A 132 16.69 2.31 9.12
C TYR A 132 17.96 3.13 9.44
N ASP A 133 18.95 3.10 8.57
CA ASP A 133 20.17 3.90 8.65
C ASP A 133 20.48 4.57 7.30
N MET A 134 21.51 5.41 7.25
CA MET A 134 21.85 6.16 6.04
C MET A 134 22.22 5.26 4.85
N ALA A 135 22.86 4.12 5.10
CA ALA A 135 23.27 3.19 4.05
C ALA A 135 22.04 2.46 3.48
N SER A 136 21.21 1.87 4.33
CA SER A 136 19.99 1.17 3.92
C SER A 136 18.95 2.12 3.30
N MET A 137 18.84 3.37 3.78
CA MET A 137 17.99 4.38 3.16
C MET A 137 18.45 4.73 1.74
N LYS A 138 19.77 4.80 1.50
CA LYS A 138 20.32 5.01 0.15
C LYS A 138 19.98 3.85 -0.78
N GLU A 139 20.16 2.61 -0.31
CA GLU A 139 19.83 1.42 -1.09
C GLU A 139 18.32 1.31 -1.36
N MET A 140 17.48 1.67 -0.39
CA MET A 140 16.03 1.76 -0.58
C MET A 140 15.68 2.78 -1.67
N LEU A 141 16.28 3.98 -1.67
CA LEU A 141 16.07 5.00 -2.71
C LEU A 141 16.49 4.50 -4.09
N ASN A 142 17.65 3.84 -4.19
CA ASN A 142 18.13 3.23 -5.43
C ASN A 142 17.15 2.17 -5.93
N THR A 143 16.61 1.36 -5.03
CA THR A 143 15.63 0.31 -5.35
C THR A 143 14.33 0.92 -5.87
N VAL A 144 13.77 1.91 -5.16
CA VAL A 144 12.57 2.63 -5.56
C VAL A 144 12.75 3.25 -6.95
N SER A 145 13.87 3.96 -7.17
CA SER A 145 14.18 4.56 -8.47
C SER A 145 14.26 3.52 -9.59
N LYS A 146 14.95 2.41 -9.35
CA LYS A 146 15.05 1.32 -10.34
C LYS A 146 13.70 0.73 -10.67
N ARG A 147 12.84 0.45 -9.67
CA ARG A 147 11.51 -0.12 -9.89
C ARG A 147 10.60 0.85 -10.63
N TYR A 148 10.68 2.14 -10.32
CA TYR A 148 9.98 3.18 -11.08
C TYR A 148 10.37 3.16 -12.57
N HIS A 149 11.67 3.11 -12.90
CA HIS A 149 12.15 3.04 -14.29
C HIS A 149 11.91 1.69 -14.98
N GLN A 150 11.43 0.68 -14.25
CA GLN A 150 10.92 -0.59 -14.78
C GLN A 150 9.40 -0.58 -14.98
N ASP A 151 8.79 0.60 -15.08
CA ASP A 151 7.35 0.82 -15.24
C ASP A 151 6.50 0.13 -14.16
N SER A 152 7.04 0.00 -12.94
CA SER A 152 6.37 -0.68 -11.85
C SER A 152 5.49 0.26 -11.03
N CYS A 153 4.50 -0.32 -10.35
CA CYS A 153 3.74 0.33 -9.29
C CYS A 153 4.51 0.25 -7.98
N ILE A 154 4.70 1.38 -7.30
CA ILE A 154 5.29 1.44 -5.97
C ILE A 154 4.21 1.85 -4.98
N THR A 155 3.74 0.90 -4.19
CA THR A 155 2.69 1.15 -3.20
C THR A 155 3.28 1.60 -1.87
N ILE A 156 2.71 2.66 -1.34
CA ILE A 156 3.07 3.25 -0.04
C ILE A 156 1.81 3.44 0.78
N TYR A 157 1.87 3.01 2.03
CA TYR A 157 0.85 3.25 3.04
C TYR A 157 1.33 4.37 3.97
N PRO A 158 0.98 5.64 3.68
CA PRO A 158 1.58 6.77 4.38
C PRO A 158 1.15 6.90 5.84
N GLU A 159 0.07 6.23 6.22
CA GLU A 159 -0.42 6.13 7.60
C GLU A 159 0.48 5.26 8.50
N ALA A 160 1.39 4.46 7.92
CA ALA A 160 2.35 3.55 8.54
C ALA A 160 1.73 2.35 9.28
N HIS A 161 0.76 2.56 10.15
CA HIS A 161 0.14 1.55 11.01
C HIS A 161 -1.19 1.05 10.45
N ILE A 162 -1.56 -0.19 10.76
CA ILE A 162 -2.83 -0.78 10.31
C ILE A 162 -3.91 -0.50 11.36
N TRP A 163 -4.99 0.15 10.90
CA TRP A 163 -6.23 0.25 11.68
C TRP A 163 -7.30 -0.60 11.00
N PRO A 164 -7.57 -1.82 11.52
CA PRO A 164 -8.43 -2.77 10.85
C PRO A 164 -9.83 -2.22 10.56
N TYR A 165 -10.21 -2.19 9.27
CA TYR A 165 -11.51 -1.73 8.79
C TYR A 165 -11.85 -0.27 9.14
N TYR A 166 -10.86 0.57 9.40
CA TYR A 166 -11.10 1.99 9.63
C TYR A 166 -11.67 2.65 8.38
N VAL A 167 -12.70 3.46 8.56
CA VAL A 167 -13.44 4.08 7.46
C VAL A 167 -12.96 5.48 7.09
N GLY A 168 -12.17 6.09 7.94
CA GLY A 168 -11.55 7.40 7.73
C GLY A 168 -10.16 7.32 7.11
N ILE A 169 -9.49 8.47 7.02
CA ILE A 169 -8.09 8.61 6.63
C ILE A 169 -7.35 9.28 7.77
N ARG A 170 -6.34 8.60 8.32
CA ARG A 170 -5.53 9.14 9.40
C ARG A 170 -4.52 10.15 8.88
N PRO A 171 -4.08 11.11 9.69
CA PRO A 171 -3.01 12.03 9.32
C PRO A 171 -1.73 11.29 8.97
N PHE A 172 -0.95 11.79 7.99
CA PHE A 172 0.34 11.22 7.65
C PHE A 172 1.37 12.29 7.27
N LYS A 173 2.63 11.90 7.45
CA LYS A 173 3.78 12.77 7.20
C LYS A 173 4.12 12.83 5.72
N SER A 174 4.80 13.90 5.28
CA SER A 174 5.19 14.09 3.88
C SER A 174 6.47 13.34 3.48
N ALA A 175 7.13 12.62 4.39
CA ALA A 175 8.44 12.03 4.15
C ALA A 175 8.50 11.14 2.89
N SER A 176 7.54 10.24 2.72
CA SER A 176 7.47 9.32 1.57
C SER A 176 7.22 10.03 0.23
N PHE A 177 6.64 11.23 0.25
CA PHE A 177 6.39 12.03 -0.95
C PHE A 177 7.69 12.62 -1.56
N ALA A 178 8.82 12.47 -0.88
CA ALA A 178 10.11 12.79 -1.47
C ALA A 178 10.43 11.93 -2.71
N TYR A 179 9.99 10.66 -2.74
CA TYR A 179 10.26 9.76 -3.86
C TYR A 179 9.64 10.24 -5.18
N PRO A 180 8.31 10.45 -5.27
CA PRO A 180 7.71 10.94 -6.51
C PRO A 180 8.19 12.34 -6.87
N VAL A 181 8.50 13.22 -5.92
CA VAL A 181 9.07 14.55 -6.21
C VAL A 181 10.45 14.43 -6.85
N LEU A 182 11.34 13.57 -6.32
CA LEU A 182 12.68 13.36 -6.87
C LEU A 182 12.66 12.75 -8.27
N LEU A 183 11.70 11.87 -8.54
CA LEU A 183 11.58 11.16 -9.82
C LEU A 183 10.63 11.86 -10.81
N SER A 184 10.02 12.99 -10.44
CA SER A 184 8.96 13.63 -11.21
C SER A 184 7.86 12.65 -11.63
N ALA A 185 7.56 11.69 -10.75
CA ALA A 185 6.70 10.56 -11.03
C ALA A 185 5.23 10.87 -10.76
N PRO A 186 4.30 10.24 -11.51
CA PRO A 186 2.88 10.30 -11.20
C PRO A 186 2.55 9.61 -9.89
N VAL A 187 1.64 10.21 -9.14
CA VAL A 187 1.05 9.67 -7.91
C VAL A 187 -0.43 9.42 -8.15
N VAL A 188 -0.89 8.21 -7.86
CA VAL A 188 -2.32 7.88 -7.81
C VAL A 188 -2.67 7.62 -6.34
N ALA A 189 -3.68 8.32 -5.85
CA ALA A 189 -4.27 8.01 -4.55
C ALA A 189 -5.30 6.88 -4.69
N MET A 190 -5.30 5.97 -3.74
CA MET A 190 -6.21 4.84 -3.66
C MET A 190 -6.88 4.83 -2.29
N VAL A 191 -8.21 4.74 -2.26
CA VAL A 191 -8.96 4.62 -1.01
C VAL A 191 -9.72 3.31 -0.99
N VAL A 192 -9.43 2.52 0.04
CA VAL A 192 -10.16 1.31 0.38
C VAL A 192 -11.35 1.71 1.24
N THR A 193 -12.56 1.40 0.76
CA THR A 193 -13.83 1.63 1.47
C THR A 193 -14.58 0.34 1.64
N TYR A 194 -15.50 0.30 2.61
CA TYR A 194 -16.24 -0.89 2.96
C TYR A 194 -17.71 -0.77 2.61
N ARG A 195 -18.30 -1.88 2.19
CA ARG A 195 -19.75 -2.00 1.94
C ARG A 195 -20.30 -3.29 2.52
N LYS A 196 -21.57 -3.25 2.92
CA LYS A 196 -22.30 -4.44 3.34
C LYS A 196 -22.40 -5.41 2.17
N ARG A 197 -22.25 -6.71 2.46
CA ARG A 197 -22.43 -7.74 1.43
C ARG A 197 -23.90 -8.01 1.19
N ASN A 198 -24.26 -8.18 -0.08
CA ASN A 198 -25.59 -8.58 -0.49
C ASN A 198 -25.75 -10.10 -0.48
N PHE A 199 -27.01 -10.57 -0.46
CA PHE A 199 -27.36 -11.97 -0.67
C PHE A 199 -26.88 -12.46 -2.06
N PRO A 200 -26.41 -13.71 -2.22
CA PRO A 200 -26.22 -14.71 -1.17
C PRO A 200 -24.87 -14.64 -0.44
N PHE A 201 -23.90 -13.86 -0.94
CA PHE A 201 -22.53 -13.82 -0.43
C PHE A 201 -22.41 -13.36 1.03
N GLY A 202 -23.36 -12.54 1.52
CA GLY A 202 -23.42 -12.13 2.92
C GLY A 202 -23.72 -13.27 3.90
N LEU A 203 -24.24 -14.40 3.45
CA LEU A 203 -24.44 -15.59 4.28
C LEU A 203 -23.14 -16.35 4.49
N ILE A 204 -22.25 -16.36 3.50
CA ILE A 204 -21.00 -17.12 3.49
C ILE A 204 -19.87 -16.30 4.11
N PHE A 205 -19.70 -15.05 3.66
CA PHE A 205 -18.62 -14.18 4.08
C PHE A 205 -19.09 -13.13 5.08
N LYS A 206 -18.64 -13.24 6.32
CA LYS A 206 -19.06 -12.34 7.43
C LYS A 206 -18.38 -10.97 7.41
N LYS A 207 -17.21 -10.86 6.77
CA LYS A 207 -16.48 -9.60 6.64
C LYS A 207 -17.07 -8.73 5.52
N PRO A 208 -16.97 -7.39 5.60
CA PRO A 208 -17.50 -6.50 4.56
C PRO A 208 -16.83 -6.75 3.21
N ALA A 209 -17.52 -6.39 2.15
CA ALA A 209 -16.93 -6.32 0.82
C ALA A 209 -16.23 -4.95 0.63
N ILE A 210 -15.30 -4.90 -0.32
CA ILE A 210 -14.44 -3.73 -0.55
C ILE A 210 -14.81 -3.04 -1.86
N THR A 211 -14.83 -1.71 -1.80
CA THR A 211 -14.77 -0.88 -3.00
C THR A 211 -13.53 0.00 -2.93
N ILE A 212 -12.74 -0.02 -3.98
CA ILE A 212 -11.56 0.83 -4.13
C ILE A 212 -11.88 1.98 -5.10
N TYR A 213 -11.46 3.17 -4.74
CA TYR A 213 -11.49 4.35 -5.59
C TYR A 213 -10.07 4.79 -5.89
N CYS A 214 -9.77 5.05 -7.18
CA CYS A 214 -8.48 5.59 -7.62
C CYS A 214 -8.65 7.02 -8.12
N SER A 215 -7.73 7.91 -7.74
CA SER A 215 -7.69 9.29 -8.25
C SER A 215 -7.17 9.34 -9.68
N ASP A 216 -7.33 10.48 -10.32
CA ASP A 216 -6.48 10.85 -11.46
C ASP A 216 -5.04 11.04 -11.01
N PRO A 217 -4.04 10.92 -11.92
CA PRO A 217 -2.64 11.08 -11.57
C PRO A 217 -2.34 12.50 -11.10
N MET A 218 -1.67 12.62 -9.97
CA MET A 218 -1.17 13.85 -9.41
C MET A 218 0.34 13.93 -9.59
N TYR A 219 0.85 15.11 -9.94
CA TYR A 219 2.28 15.37 -10.11
C TYR A 219 2.75 16.42 -9.13
N ALA A 220 4.02 16.38 -8.75
CA ALA A 220 4.64 17.45 -8.00
C ALA A 220 4.63 18.75 -8.82
N ASN A 221 4.40 19.87 -8.15
CA ASN A 221 4.46 21.18 -8.81
C ASN A 221 5.94 21.55 -9.07
N PRO A 222 6.38 21.65 -10.33
CA PRO A 222 7.78 21.90 -10.69
C PRO A 222 8.25 23.33 -10.35
N THR A 223 7.34 24.25 -10.06
CA THR A 223 7.68 25.65 -9.72
C THR A 223 8.04 25.82 -8.23
N LEU A 224 7.74 24.82 -7.40
CA LEU A 224 8.00 24.84 -5.97
C LEU A 224 9.39 24.28 -5.65
N SER A 225 9.96 24.71 -4.53
CA SER A 225 11.12 24.04 -3.97
C SER A 225 10.78 22.59 -3.64
N ARG A 226 11.76 21.68 -3.63
CA ARG A 226 11.53 20.25 -3.31
C ARG A 226 10.78 20.04 -1.99
N LYS A 227 11.07 20.84 -0.97
CA LYS A 227 10.38 20.78 0.31
C LYS A 227 8.92 21.18 0.17
N ALA A 228 8.64 22.30 -0.49
CA ALA A 228 7.27 22.79 -0.71
C ALA A 228 6.47 21.87 -1.64
N ALA A 229 7.09 21.35 -2.71
CA ALA A 229 6.46 20.41 -3.65
C ALA A 229 6.05 19.10 -2.96
N LYS A 230 6.86 18.61 -2.03
CA LYS A 230 6.56 17.43 -1.22
C LYS A 230 5.35 17.65 -0.31
N GLU A 231 5.29 18.78 0.38
CA GLU A 231 4.17 19.14 1.24
C GLU A 231 2.87 19.37 0.43
N ASP A 232 2.97 20.08 -0.68
CA ASP A 232 1.84 20.34 -1.59
C ASP A 232 1.26 19.01 -2.12
N LEU A 233 2.10 18.13 -2.64
CA LEU A 233 1.67 16.84 -3.17
C LEU A 233 1.02 15.99 -2.09
N ARG A 234 1.61 15.94 -0.87
CA ARG A 234 1.03 15.25 0.28
C ARG A 234 -0.35 15.80 0.62
N ASN A 235 -0.49 17.12 0.68
CA ASN A 235 -1.76 17.76 1.04
C ASN A 235 -2.85 17.44 0.02
N ARG A 236 -2.55 17.50 -1.28
CA ARG A 236 -3.52 17.15 -2.35
C ARG A 236 -3.94 15.68 -2.28
N VAL A 237 -2.99 14.78 -2.07
CA VAL A 237 -3.28 13.35 -1.92
C VAL A 237 -4.13 13.10 -0.67
N TYR A 238 -3.74 13.70 0.47
CA TYR A 238 -4.48 13.57 1.73
C TYR A 238 -5.92 14.07 1.62
N LEU A 239 -6.09 15.26 1.08
CA LEU A 239 -7.42 15.87 0.91
C LEU A 239 -8.31 15.01 0.03
N TRP A 240 -7.80 14.58 -1.13
CA TRP A 240 -8.54 13.69 -2.01
C TRP A 240 -8.93 12.37 -1.36
N MET A 241 -8.01 11.75 -0.61
CA MET A 241 -8.30 10.51 0.11
C MET A 241 -9.37 10.73 1.17
N LYS A 242 -9.27 11.81 1.95
CA LYS A 242 -10.21 12.15 3.01
C LYS A 242 -11.62 12.39 2.45
N GLU A 243 -11.77 13.25 1.45
CA GLU A 243 -13.04 13.54 0.80
C GLU A 243 -13.66 12.27 0.17
N THR A 244 -12.82 11.41 -0.43
CA THR A 244 -13.27 10.15 -1.02
C THR A 244 -13.77 9.18 0.05
N ALA A 245 -13.04 9.05 1.17
CA ALA A 245 -13.45 8.21 2.29
C ALA A 245 -14.76 8.71 2.90
N GLU A 246 -14.88 9.99 3.20
CA GLU A 246 -16.10 10.61 3.74
C GLU A 246 -17.30 10.40 2.82
N LYS A 247 -17.11 10.53 1.51
CA LYS A 247 -18.19 10.41 0.52
C LYS A 247 -18.66 8.97 0.32
N TYR A 248 -17.76 7.99 0.37
CA TYR A 248 -18.03 6.64 -0.10
C TYR A 248 -17.93 5.55 0.97
N SER A 249 -17.45 5.84 2.19
CA SER A 249 -17.47 4.89 3.30
C SER A 249 -18.88 4.84 3.91
N THR A 250 -19.72 3.94 3.39
CA THR A 250 -21.12 3.84 3.78
C THR A 250 -21.39 2.74 4.81
N TYR A 251 -20.37 1.97 5.16
CA TYR A 251 -20.50 0.84 6.08
C TYR A 251 -19.34 0.78 7.05
N GLU A 252 -19.61 1.09 8.29
CA GLU A 252 -18.66 0.97 9.40
C GLU A 252 -18.78 -0.42 10.02
N TYR A 253 -17.70 -1.21 9.91
CA TYR A 253 -17.63 -2.58 10.45
C TYR A 253 -17.04 -2.60 11.86
N ILE A 254 -16.04 -1.74 12.11
CA ILE A 254 -15.43 -1.48 13.42
C ILE A 254 -15.53 0.02 13.65
N HIS A 255 -16.04 0.40 14.82
CA HIS A 255 -16.08 1.79 15.27
C HIS A 255 -14.80 2.17 16.00
N TYR A 256 -14.25 3.33 15.70
CA TYR A 256 -13.06 3.85 16.36
C TYR A 256 -13.43 5.13 17.12
N GLU A 257 -13.10 5.16 18.40
CA GLU A 257 -13.40 6.28 19.28
C GLU A 257 -12.15 6.72 20.01
N LYS A 258 -11.91 8.04 20.05
CA LYS A 258 -10.77 8.58 20.78
C LYS A 258 -11.05 8.51 22.27
N GLU A 259 -10.11 7.94 23.03
CA GLU A 259 -10.18 7.99 24.51
C GLU A 259 -10.13 9.45 24.97
N ASN A 260 -11.08 9.85 25.79
CA ASN A 260 -11.02 11.15 26.43
C ASN A 260 -9.88 11.12 27.45
N GLU A 261 -8.97 12.07 27.36
CA GLU A 261 -7.99 12.33 28.42
C GLU A 261 -8.79 12.76 29.69
N GLU A 262 -8.82 11.90 30.70
CA GLU A 262 -9.33 12.26 32.04
C GLU A 262 -8.37 13.22 32.75
#